data_6d6dccf584438fc3626cbb94d7ecf438
#
_entry.id   6d6dccf584438fc3626cbb94d7ecf438
#
_cell.length_a   1.000
_cell.length_b   1.000
_cell.length_c   1.000
_cell.angle_alpha   90.00
_cell.angle_beta   90.00
_cell.angle_gamma   90.00
#
_symmetry.space_group_name_H-M   'P 1'
#
loop_
_entity.id
_entity.type
_entity.pdbx_description
1 polymer ?
#
loop_
_entity_poly.entity_id
_entity_poly.type
_entity_poly.pdbx_seq_one_letter_code
_entity_poly.pdbx_strand_id
1 'polypeptide(L)'
;MQIPTAIAASLITSLATTAAQAHAFLDHANPLVGSTVAAAPHELSLSFTQNLEPSFSSVEVTGPDGARVDAGKPQISGNTMRVGLKAAGPGTYHVHWHALSVDTHTTQGSFTFHVGGQ
;
A
#
# COMPACT_ATOMS: atom_id res chain seq x y z
N MET A 1 44.03 -34.26 -39.39
CA MET A 1 44.25 -33.55 -38.14
C MET A 1 43.05 -32.77 -37.76
N GLN A 2 42.42 -33.07 -36.68
CA GLN A 2 41.18 -32.47 -36.26
C GLN A 2 41.48 -31.31 -35.34
N ILE A 3 40.93 -30.17 -35.68
CA ILE A 3 40.99 -28.99 -34.85
C ILE A 3 39.73 -29.02 -34.03
N PRO A 4 39.83 -29.11 -32.70
CA PRO A 4 38.64 -28.97 -31.90
C PRO A 4 38.13 -27.53 -32.02
N THR A 5 37.01 -27.42 -32.61
CA THR A 5 36.27 -26.15 -32.51
C THR A 5 35.95 -25.90 -31.07
N ALA A 6 36.64 -24.96 -30.50
CA ALA A 6 36.23 -24.48 -29.20
C ALA A 6 34.85 -23.85 -29.35
N ILE A 7 33.87 -24.57 -28.88
CA ILE A 7 32.54 -24.01 -28.72
C ILE A 7 32.68 -23.02 -27.58
N ALA A 8 32.84 -21.76 -27.94
CA ALA A 8 32.65 -20.71 -26.94
C ALA A 8 31.18 -20.78 -26.50
N ALA A 9 30.96 -21.45 -25.41
CA ALA A 9 29.70 -21.34 -24.75
C ALA A 9 29.60 -19.89 -24.32
N SER A 10 28.91 -19.10 -25.11
CA SER A 10 28.49 -17.79 -24.71
C SER A 10 27.56 -18.00 -23.53
N LEU A 11 28.11 -17.80 -22.33
CA LEU A 11 27.31 -17.75 -21.15
C LEU A 11 26.50 -16.47 -21.23
N ILE A 12 25.31 -16.57 -21.78
CA ILE A 12 24.33 -15.52 -21.64
C ILE A 12 23.88 -15.62 -20.19
N THR A 13 24.58 -14.97 -19.32
CA THR A 13 24.03 -14.61 -18.05
C THR A 13 22.90 -13.64 -18.34
N SER A 14 21.69 -14.17 -18.48
CA SER A 14 20.55 -13.33 -18.38
C SER A 14 20.57 -12.81 -16.95
N LEU A 15 21.08 -11.62 -16.78
CA LEU A 15 20.81 -10.83 -15.61
C LEU A 15 19.29 -10.67 -15.58
N ALA A 16 18.64 -11.56 -14.85
CA ALA A 16 17.31 -11.26 -14.39
C ALA A 16 17.48 -10.04 -13.49
N THR A 17 17.41 -8.86 -14.09
CA THR A 17 17.17 -7.67 -13.33
C THR A 17 15.82 -7.88 -12.67
N THR A 18 15.83 -8.39 -11.47
CA THR A 18 14.75 -8.08 -10.56
C THR A 18 14.75 -6.56 -10.50
N ALA A 19 13.84 -5.95 -11.25
CA ALA A 19 13.60 -4.54 -11.10
C ALA A 19 13.41 -4.31 -9.61
N ALA A 20 14.38 -3.67 -8.98
CA ALA A 20 14.19 -3.21 -7.62
C ALA A 20 12.84 -2.51 -7.63
N GLN A 21 11.91 -2.99 -6.82
CA GLN A 21 10.58 -2.43 -6.74
C GLN A 21 10.73 -1.01 -6.23
N ALA A 22 10.81 -0.06 -7.18
CA ALA A 22 10.93 1.36 -6.87
C ALA A 22 9.60 1.97 -6.49
N HIS A 23 8.51 1.17 -6.53
CA HIS A 23 7.15 1.63 -6.22
C HIS A 23 6.83 1.38 -4.76
N ALA A 24 6.10 2.32 -4.15
CA ALA A 24 5.58 2.14 -2.82
C ALA A 24 4.32 1.28 -2.89
N PHE A 25 4.42 0.04 -2.42
CA PHE A 25 3.26 -0.84 -2.27
C PHE A 25 2.87 -0.92 -0.82
N LEU A 26 1.58 -1.15 -0.57
CA LEU A 26 1.10 -1.37 0.78
C LEU A 26 1.69 -2.67 1.33
N ASP A 27 2.42 -2.55 2.43
CA ASP A 27 3.00 -3.68 3.13
C ASP A 27 2.01 -4.23 4.16
N HIS A 28 1.49 -3.35 5.00
CA HIS A 28 0.46 -3.72 5.98
C HIS A 28 -0.35 -2.50 6.41
N ALA A 29 -1.49 -2.77 7.00
CA ALA A 29 -2.39 -1.74 7.51
C ALA A 29 -2.86 -2.11 8.91
N ASN A 30 -3.29 -1.11 9.67
CA ASN A 30 -3.99 -1.31 10.94
C ASN A 30 -5.24 -0.41 10.96
N PRO A 31 -6.43 -0.98 10.93
CA PRO A 31 -6.79 -2.41 10.96
C PRO A 31 -6.23 -3.19 9.78
N LEU A 32 -5.98 -4.48 9.98
CA LEU A 32 -5.43 -5.35 8.93
C LEU A 32 -6.39 -5.45 7.75
N VAL A 33 -5.84 -5.54 6.55
CA VAL A 33 -6.61 -5.73 5.32
C VAL A 33 -7.53 -6.94 5.47
N GLY A 34 -8.82 -6.73 5.20
CA GLY A 34 -9.83 -7.78 5.26
C GLY A 34 -10.23 -8.22 6.67
N SER A 35 -9.69 -7.60 7.70
CA SER A 35 -9.98 -8.00 9.09
C SER A 35 -11.31 -7.46 9.59
N THR A 36 -11.78 -8.06 10.67
CA THR A 36 -12.95 -7.59 11.43
C THR A 36 -12.48 -7.15 12.80
N VAL A 37 -12.82 -5.92 13.18
CA VAL A 37 -12.53 -5.37 14.51
C VAL A 37 -13.85 -5.18 15.27
N ALA A 38 -13.78 -5.27 16.59
CA ALA A 38 -14.99 -5.23 17.43
C ALA A 38 -15.58 -3.82 17.51
N ALA A 39 -14.75 -2.80 17.44
CA ALA A 39 -15.17 -1.40 17.52
C ALA A 39 -14.51 -0.58 16.44
N ALA A 40 -15.17 0.49 15.99
CA ALA A 40 -14.64 1.38 14.99
C ALA A 40 -13.32 2.00 15.48
N PRO A 41 -12.23 1.88 14.72
CA PRO A 41 -10.96 2.48 15.11
C PRO A 41 -11.02 4.00 14.97
N HIS A 42 -10.23 4.70 15.76
CA HIS A 42 -10.11 6.15 15.67
C HIS A 42 -9.08 6.60 14.62
N GLU A 43 -8.27 5.69 14.17
CA GLU A 43 -7.18 5.98 13.24
C GLU A 43 -6.94 4.76 12.34
N LEU A 44 -6.61 5.07 11.10
CA LEU A 44 -6.13 4.08 10.13
C LEU A 44 -4.66 4.35 9.87
N SER A 45 -3.85 3.31 9.93
CA SER A 45 -2.42 3.37 9.64
C SER A 45 -2.08 2.48 8.47
N LEU A 46 -1.32 3.01 7.52
CA LEU A 46 -0.88 2.32 6.32
C LEU A 46 0.64 2.38 6.27
N SER A 47 1.28 1.22 6.16
CA SER A 47 2.73 1.13 6.02
C SER A 47 3.08 0.62 4.64
N PHE A 48 3.99 1.32 3.97
CA PHE A 48 4.37 1.04 2.59
C PHE A 48 5.79 0.50 2.51
N THR A 49 6.14 -0.04 1.36
CA THR A 49 7.46 -0.60 1.12
C THR A 49 8.53 0.45 0.85
N GLN A 50 8.12 1.70 0.59
CA GLN A 50 9.02 2.82 0.29
C GLN A 50 8.56 4.05 1.04
N ASN A 51 9.48 5.00 1.25
CA ASN A 51 9.13 6.30 1.79
C ASN A 51 8.24 7.07 0.81
N LEU A 52 7.33 7.85 1.35
CA LEU A 52 6.30 8.56 0.61
C LEU A 52 6.59 10.06 0.56
N GLU A 53 6.13 10.68 -0.53
CA GLU A 53 6.06 12.13 -0.65
C GLU A 53 4.77 12.61 0.01
N PRO A 54 4.86 13.33 1.15
CA PRO A 54 3.65 13.68 1.90
C PRO A 54 2.65 14.54 1.11
N SER A 55 3.14 15.45 0.28
CA SER A 55 2.28 16.38 -0.47
C SER A 55 1.49 15.70 -1.59
N PHE A 56 1.87 14.49 -1.98
CA PHE A 56 1.30 13.81 -3.13
C PHE A 56 0.75 12.42 -2.81
N SER A 57 0.67 12.10 -1.54
CA SER A 57 0.11 10.81 -1.09
C SER A 57 -1.16 11.09 -0.28
N SER A 58 -2.17 10.25 -0.48
CA SER A 58 -3.48 10.48 0.13
C SER A 58 -4.20 9.17 0.40
N VAL A 59 -5.24 9.25 1.19
CA VAL A 59 -6.11 8.13 1.50
C VAL A 59 -7.53 8.63 1.67
N GLU A 60 -8.48 7.86 1.18
CA GLU A 60 -9.91 8.08 1.35
C GLU A 60 -10.52 6.86 2.01
N VAL A 61 -11.37 7.10 3.00
CA VAL A 61 -12.09 6.03 3.69
C VAL A 61 -13.55 6.33 3.64
N THR A 62 -14.34 5.37 3.18
CA THR A 62 -15.80 5.45 3.22
C THR A 62 -16.34 4.43 4.20
N GLY A 63 -17.36 4.84 4.93
CA GLY A 63 -18.01 3.99 5.91
C GLY A 63 -19.10 3.09 5.29
N PRO A 64 -19.83 2.37 6.13
CA PRO A 64 -20.84 1.43 5.64
C PRO A 64 -21.97 2.05 4.83
N ASP A 65 -22.26 3.33 5.04
CA ASP A 65 -23.27 4.07 4.29
C ASP A 65 -22.73 4.75 3.03
N GLY A 66 -21.44 4.58 2.73
CA GLY A 66 -20.79 5.20 1.58
C GLY A 66 -20.29 6.62 1.82
N ALA A 67 -20.54 7.21 2.97
CA ALA A 67 -20.04 8.54 3.29
C ALA A 67 -18.57 8.50 3.71
N ARG A 68 -17.85 9.58 3.41
CA ARG A 68 -16.46 9.74 3.81
C ARG A 68 -16.34 9.81 5.33
N VAL A 69 -15.42 9.03 5.87
CA VAL A 69 -15.15 9.00 7.32
C VAL A 69 -13.71 9.36 7.65
N ASP A 70 -12.85 9.57 6.66
CA ASP A 70 -11.50 10.08 6.92
C ASP A 70 -11.59 11.50 7.45
N ALA A 71 -10.85 11.76 8.53
CA ALA A 71 -10.89 13.03 9.23
C ALA A 71 -9.60 13.81 8.95
N GLY A 72 -9.70 14.75 8.02
CA GLY A 72 -8.59 15.62 7.68
C GLY A 72 -7.55 14.98 6.78
N LYS A 73 -6.43 15.66 6.65
CA LYS A 73 -5.32 15.17 5.83
C LYS A 73 -4.55 14.09 6.56
N PRO A 74 -4.04 13.08 5.85
CA PRO A 74 -3.18 12.10 6.47
C PRO A 74 -1.87 12.74 6.92
N GLN A 75 -1.34 12.21 8.01
CA GLN A 75 0.01 12.52 8.46
C GLN A 75 0.94 11.45 7.92
N ILE A 76 2.00 11.87 7.25
CA ILE A 76 2.94 10.96 6.60
C ILE A 76 4.32 11.18 7.19
N SER A 77 4.91 10.09 7.64
CA SER A 77 6.26 10.05 8.19
C SER A 77 6.99 8.84 7.61
N GLY A 78 7.99 9.09 6.78
CA GLY A 78 8.71 8.01 6.11
C GLY A 78 7.78 7.18 5.21
N ASN A 79 7.65 5.91 5.51
CA ASN A 79 6.80 4.99 4.76
C ASN A 79 5.41 4.79 5.39
N THR A 80 5.06 5.56 6.40
CA THR A 80 3.79 5.37 7.13
C THR A 80 2.86 6.55 6.91
N MET A 81 1.61 6.23 6.60
CA MET A 81 0.52 7.18 6.42
C MET A 81 -0.54 6.90 7.49
N ARG A 82 -0.94 7.92 8.23
CA ARG A 82 -1.98 7.82 9.26
C ARG A 82 -3.07 8.83 9.00
N VAL A 83 -4.30 8.40 9.18
CA VAL A 83 -5.45 9.28 9.05
C VAL A 83 -6.44 9.00 10.16
N GLY A 84 -6.99 10.07 10.75
CA GLY A 84 -8.05 9.94 11.72
C GLY A 84 -9.34 9.46 11.05
N LEU A 85 -10.16 8.77 11.82
CA LEU A 85 -11.45 8.28 11.35
C LEU A 85 -12.57 8.85 12.21
N LYS A 86 -13.61 9.35 11.55
CA LYS A 86 -14.85 9.75 12.22
C LYS A 86 -15.60 8.49 12.62
N ALA A 87 -16.32 8.58 13.73
CA ALA A 87 -17.15 7.48 14.17
C ALA A 87 -18.24 7.20 13.12
N ALA A 88 -18.30 5.94 12.70
CA ALA A 88 -19.35 5.42 11.85
C ALA A 88 -19.68 4.03 12.37
N GLY A 89 -20.90 3.61 12.21
CA GLY A 89 -21.40 2.37 12.80
C GLY A 89 -20.71 1.11 12.28
N PRO A 90 -21.21 -0.06 12.71
CA PRO A 90 -20.69 -1.33 12.23
C PRO A 90 -20.97 -1.53 10.75
N GLY A 91 -20.14 -2.33 10.11
CA GLY A 91 -20.24 -2.64 8.69
C GLY A 91 -18.90 -2.62 7.99
N THR A 92 -18.94 -2.56 6.69
CA THR A 92 -17.73 -2.61 5.85
C THR A 92 -17.24 -1.19 5.56
N TYR A 93 -15.96 -0.99 5.81
CA TYR A 93 -15.24 0.24 5.50
C TYR A 93 -14.37 0.00 4.27
N HIS A 94 -14.38 0.94 3.33
CA HIS A 94 -13.59 0.87 2.11
C HIS A 94 -12.49 1.91 2.17
N VAL A 95 -11.26 1.45 1.95
CA VAL A 95 -10.08 2.29 1.94
C VAL A 95 -9.53 2.37 0.52
N HIS A 96 -9.27 3.56 0.04
CA HIS A 96 -8.61 3.79 -1.23
C HIS A 96 -7.43 4.72 -1.01
N TRP A 97 -6.24 4.29 -1.39
CA TRP A 97 -5.03 5.05 -1.17
C TRP A 97 -4.32 5.37 -2.48
N HIS A 98 -3.62 6.49 -2.48
CA HIS A 98 -2.71 6.91 -3.53
C HIS A 98 -1.38 7.20 -2.89
N ALA A 99 -0.31 6.68 -3.44
CA ALA A 99 1.03 6.89 -2.91
C ALA A 99 1.97 7.35 -4.02
N LEU A 100 2.71 8.40 -3.75
CA LEU A 100 3.85 8.79 -4.55
C LEU A 100 5.09 8.49 -3.72
N SER A 101 5.93 7.59 -4.21
CA SER A 101 7.20 7.30 -3.55
C SER A 101 8.21 8.40 -3.81
N VAL A 102 9.23 8.48 -2.94
CA VAL A 102 10.28 9.51 -3.07
C VAL A 102 11.07 9.39 -4.38
N ASP A 103 11.00 8.24 -5.05
CA ASP A 103 11.59 8.04 -6.38
C ASP A 103 10.66 8.41 -7.54
N THR A 104 9.54 9.08 -7.25
CA THR A 104 8.58 9.66 -8.23
C THR A 104 7.67 8.68 -8.95
N HIS A 105 7.46 7.48 -8.42
CA HIS A 105 6.49 6.53 -8.96
C HIS A 105 5.18 6.55 -8.17
N THR A 106 4.07 6.60 -8.89
CA THR A 106 2.74 6.59 -8.28
C THR A 106 2.15 5.19 -8.26
N THR A 107 1.50 4.87 -7.15
CA THR A 107 0.74 3.63 -6.98
C THR A 107 -0.60 3.95 -6.34
N GLN A 108 -1.54 3.06 -6.48
CA GLN A 108 -2.84 3.16 -5.82
C GLN A 108 -3.37 1.77 -5.52
N GLY A 109 -4.24 1.69 -4.54
CA GLY A 109 -4.85 0.45 -4.17
C GLY A 109 -6.07 0.66 -3.31
N SER A 110 -6.81 -0.41 -3.10
CA SER A 110 -8.01 -0.42 -2.28
C SER A 110 -8.07 -1.67 -1.44
N PHE A 111 -8.65 -1.55 -0.26
CA PHE A 111 -8.96 -2.69 0.57
C PHE A 111 -10.14 -2.37 1.48
N THR A 112 -10.62 -3.39 2.15
CA THR A 112 -11.70 -3.24 3.12
C THR A 112 -11.27 -3.76 4.48
N PHE A 113 -11.91 -3.23 5.51
CA PHE A 113 -11.97 -3.85 6.82
C PHE A 113 -13.41 -3.75 7.35
N HIS A 114 -13.72 -4.53 8.35
CA HIS A 114 -15.08 -4.62 8.87
C HIS A 114 -15.11 -4.26 10.34
N VAL A 115 -16.13 -3.53 10.74
CA VAL A 115 -16.42 -3.29 12.14
C VAL A 115 -17.60 -4.18 12.49
N GLY A 116 -17.38 -5.09 13.42
CA GLY A 116 -18.41 -6.03 13.85
C GLY A 116 -19.42 -5.34 14.72
N GLY A 117 -20.70 -5.47 14.36
CA GLY A 117 -21.81 -5.07 15.19
C GLY A 117 -22.34 -6.27 15.94
N GLN A 118 -22.34 -6.20 17.23
CA GLN A 118 -22.98 -7.20 18.08
C GLN A 118 -24.01 -6.54 18.93
#